data_6dbcdbfeb800e98b0af4b2d0edc1c7a9
#
_entry.id   6dbcdbfeb800e98b0af4b2d0edc1c7a9
#
_cell.length_a   1.000
_cell.length_b   1.000
_cell.length_c   1.000
_cell.angle_alpha   90.00
_cell.angle_beta   90.00
_cell.angle_gamma   90.00
#
_symmetry.space_group_name_H-M   'P 1'
#
loop_
_entity.id
_entity.type
_entity.pdbx_description
1 polymer ?
#
loop_
_entity_poly.entity_id
_entity_poly.type
_entity_poly.pdbx_seq_one_letter_code
_entity_poly.pdbx_strand_id
1 'polypeptide(L)'
;VTKPLPAKRYWLVGASEGLGRSLAEALDARGASLVLSARSEDRLKDLAAGMRDATVVPVDVTDPKSVSDAAQKAGDFDGFIYSVGAYEPMKSTEWNGDAARMMVATNITGCLNVLGEVVPRFVEKNTGHIALIGSLSGFRGLPGALGYGLSKAAVMHTAENLRIDLSKTDILIQRMNPGFIKTRLTEKNEFNMPQLMEPEAAADHVIRAIDKRTFSYSFPKPFSLMFTVGQHLPISWFQGLFKGLV
;
A
#
# COMPACT_ATOMS: atom_id res chain seq x y z
N VAL A 1 26.33 4.75 -3.81
CA VAL A 1 26.02 5.23 -2.45
C VAL A 1 24.51 5.29 -2.31
N THR A 2 23.94 4.49 -1.39
CA THR A 2 22.51 4.52 -1.07
C THR A 2 22.17 5.85 -0.38
N LYS A 3 21.10 6.51 -0.84
CA LYS A 3 20.61 7.73 -0.18
C LYS A 3 20.07 7.39 1.22
N PRO A 4 20.18 8.30 2.20
CA PRO A 4 19.53 8.10 3.49
C PRO A 4 18.01 8.04 3.30
N LEU A 5 17.36 7.18 4.09
CA LEU A 5 15.90 7.12 4.14
C LEU A 5 15.32 8.50 4.52
N PRO A 6 14.15 8.89 3.99
CA PRO A 6 13.50 10.15 4.36
C PRO A 6 13.02 10.18 5.82
N ALA A 7 12.88 9.03 6.46
CA ALA A 7 12.51 8.89 7.87
C ALA A 7 13.43 7.89 8.57
N LYS A 8 13.63 8.05 9.89
CA LYS A 8 14.44 7.14 10.73
C LYS A 8 13.57 6.06 11.38
N ARG A 9 12.35 6.40 11.79
CA ARG A 9 11.39 5.50 12.39
C ARG A 9 10.10 5.46 11.57
N TYR A 10 9.71 4.28 11.13
CA TYR A 10 8.52 4.07 10.31
C TYR A 10 7.42 3.34 11.07
N TRP A 11 6.20 3.84 10.99
CA TRP A 11 5.02 3.05 11.29
C TRP A 11 4.54 2.35 10.01
N LEU A 12 4.73 1.02 9.94
CA LEU A 12 4.32 0.19 8.81
C LEU A 12 3.05 -0.59 9.16
N VAL A 13 1.93 -0.20 8.56
CA VAL A 13 0.63 -0.85 8.73
C VAL A 13 0.39 -1.82 7.58
N GLY A 14 0.14 -3.10 7.92
CA GLY A 14 0.06 -4.22 6.98
C GLY A 14 1.37 -5.02 6.89
N ALA A 15 2.13 -5.14 8.00
CA ALA A 15 3.46 -5.73 8.04
C ALA A 15 3.49 -7.27 8.16
N SER A 16 2.36 -7.94 8.40
CA SER A 16 2.38 -9.36 8.84
C SER A 16 2.69 -10.37 7.75
N GLU A 17 2.57 -10.03 6.46
CA GLU A 17 2.76 -10.95 5.34
C GLU A 17 3.04 -10.22 4.02
N GLY A 18 3.50 -10.98 3.02
CA GLY A 18 3.69 -10.52 1.64
C GLY A 18 4.56 -9.27 1.54
N LEU A 19 4.17 -8.30 0.71
CA LEU A 19 4.93 -7.08 0.49
C LEU A 19 5.26 -6.34 1.80
N GLY A 20 4.29 -6.24 2.72
CA GLY A 20 4.51 -5.52 3.98
C GLY A 20 5.60 -6.16 4.84
N ARG A 21 5.66 -7.51 4.92
CA ARG A 21 6.71 -8.23 5.63
C ARG A 21 8.08 -8.01 4.99
N SER A 22 8.20 -8.24 3.68
CA SER A 22 9.48 -8.05 2.97
C SER A 22 9.93 -6.59 2.98
N LEU A 23 8.98 -5.63 2.98
CA LEU A 23 9.30 -4.21 3.10
C LEU A 23 9.82 -3.85 4.51
N ALA A 24 9.27 -4.45 5.57
CA ALA A 24 9.79 -4.29 6.93
C ALA A 24 11.24 -4.79 7.03
N GLU A 25 11.51 -5.98 6.49
CA GLU A 25 12.86 -6.57 6.43
C GLU A 25 13.84 -5.66 5.64
N ALA A 26 13.40 -5.13 4.49
CA ALA A 26 14.23 -4.22 3.68
C ALA A 26 14.50 -2.87 4.37
N LEU A 27 13.54 -2.32 5.11
CA LEU A 27 13.72 -1.10 5.89
C LEU A 27 14.63 -1.32 7.09
N ASP A 28 14.48 -2.44 7.80
CA ASP A 28 15.39 -2.82 8.89
C ASP A 28 16.82 -2.96 8.39
N ALA A 29 17.05 -3.65 7.26
CA ALA A 29 18.35 -3.77 6.62
C ALA A 29 18.98 -2.40 6.26
N ARG A 30 18.15 -1.36 6.05
CA ARG A 30 18.55 0.03 5.80
C ARG A 30 18.76 0.85 7.08
N GLY A 31 18.56 0.27 8.26
CA GLY A 31 18.77 0.93 9.54
C GLY A 31 17.58 1.71 10.08
N ALA A 32 16.38 1.48 9.54
CA ALA A 32 15.18 2.08 10.08
C ALA A 32 14.75 1.39 11.39
N SER A 33 14.25 2.18 12.34
CA SER A 33 13.45 1.72 13.46
C SER A 33 12.00 1.49 12.99
N LEU A 34 11.33 0.45 13.46
CA LEU A 34 10.02 0.06 12.92
C LEU A 34 8.96 -0.07 14.01
N VAL A 35 7.79 0.45 13.73
CA VAL A 35 6.53 0.07 14.40
C VAL A 35 5.75 -0.79 13.43
N LEU A 36 5.58 -2.07 13.76
CA LEU A 36 4.95 -3.07 12.91
C LEU A 36 3.50 -3.28 13.33
N SER A 37 2.57 -3.05 12.41
CA SER A 37 1.15 -3.18 12.68
C SER A 37 0.43 -4.06 11.66
N ALA A 38 -0.42 -4.94 12.16
CA ALA A 38 -1.39 -5.75 11.44
C ALA A 38 -2.32 -6.40 12.48
N ARG A 39 -3.31 -7.19 12.04
CA ARG A 39 -4.23 -7.89 12.95
C ARG A 39 -3.59 -9.06 13.69
N SER A 40 -2.68 -9.78 13.04
CA SER A 40 -2.04 -10.97 13.62
C SER A 40 -0.80 -10.58 14.43
N GLU A 41 -0.95 -10.51 15.75
CA GLU A 41 0.13 -10.20 16.68
C GLU A 41 1.25 -11.24 16.61
N ASP A 42 0.92 -12.53 16.51
CA ASP A 42 1.92 -13.61 16.47
C ASP A 42 2.84 -13.49 15.25
N ARG A 43 2.28 -13.20 14.06
CA ARG A 43 3.09 -12.98 12.85
C ARG A 43 3.96 -11.73 12.94
N LEU A 44 3.49 -10.70 13.65
CA LEU A 44 4.28 -9.49 13.88
C LEU A 44 5.42 -9.77 14.85
N LYS A 45 5.19 -10.56 15.91
CA LYS A 45 6.24 -10.98 16.86
C LYS A 45 7.29 -11.84 16.17
N ASP A 46 6.88 -12.80 15.34
CA ASP A 46 7.78 -13.61 14.53
C ASP A 46 8.67 -12.74 13.64
N LEU A 47 8.08 -11.76 12.94
CA LEU A 47 8.83 -10.83 12.11
C LEU A 47 9.80 -9.96 12.94
N ALA A 48 9.34 -9.40 14.05
CA ALA A 48 10.12 -8.51 14.91
C ALA A 48 11.32 -9.22 15.56
N ALA A 49 11.22 -10.53 15.83
CA ALA A 49 12.30 -11.30 16.45
C ALA A 49 13.61 -11.31 15.64
N GLY A 50 13.53 -11.12 14.33
CA GLY A 50 14.69 -11.02 13.44
C GLY A 50 15.20 -9.59 13.18
N MET A 51 14.58 -8.57 13.77
CA MET A 51 14.88 -7.15 13.50
C MET A 51 15.69 -6.51 14.63
N ARG A 52 16.43 -5.46 14.26
CA ARG A 52 17.31 -4.72 15.19
C ARG A 52 16.53 -3.83 16.17
N ASP A 53 15.51 -3.15 15.67
CA ASP A 53 14.67 -2.22 16.43
C ASP A 53 13.25 -2.21 15.86
N ALA A 54 12.39 -3.06 16.43
CA ALA A 54 11.02 -3.20 16.01
C ALA A 54 10.06 -3.26 17.22
N THR A 55 9.01 -2.47 17.17
CA THR A 55 7.91 -2.48 18.14
C THR A 55 6.68 -3.10 17.51
N VAL A 56 6.07 -4.07 18.15
CA VAL A 56 4.83 -4.72 17.69
C VAL A 56 3.63 -4.01 18.26
N VAL A 57 2.76 -3.51 17.38
CA VAL A 57 1.52 -2.81 17.73
C VAL A 57 0.38 -3.36 16.88
N PRO A 58 -0.37 -4.36 17.37
CA PRO A 58 -1.51 -4.91 16.65
C PRO A 58 -2.59 -3.84 16.37
N VAL A 59 -3.21 -3.91 15.18
CA VAL A 59 -4.27 -3.00 14.78
C VAL A 59 -5.27 -3.68 13.85
N ASP A 60 -6.56 -3.45 14.08
CA ASP A 60 -7.60 -3.60 13.09
C ASP A 60 -7.93 -2.22 12.51
N VAL A 61 -7.55 -2.00 11.26
CA VAL A 61 -7.76 -0.70 10.59
C VAL A 61 -9.23 -0.37 10.37
N THR A 62 -10.12 -1.36 10.43
CA THR A 62 -11.57 -1.15 10.26
C THR A 62 -12.25 -0.65 11.54
N ASP A 63 -11.57 -0.75 12.69
CA ASP A 63 -12.04 -0.23 13.99
C ASP A 63 -11.30 1.07 14.33
N PRO A 64 -11.98 2.23 14.30
CA PRO A 64 -11.38 3.52 14.66
C PRO A 64 -10.75 3.56 16.05
N LYS A 65 -11.35 2.83 17.04
CA LYS A 65 -10.78 2.76 18.39
C LYS A 65 -9.47 1.98 18.40
N SER A 66 -9.42 0.84 17.72
CA SER A 66 -8.18 0.06 17.57
C SER A 66 -7.08 0.90 16.90
N VAL A 67 -7.43 1.73 15.91
CA VAL A 67 -6.48 2.61 15.22
C VAL A 67 -5.95 3.69 16.16
N SER A 68 -6.82 4.37 16.91
CA SER A 68 -6.40 5.41 17.86
C SER A 68 -5.51 4.83 18.96
N ASP A 69 -5.89 3.69 19.56
CA ASP A 69 -5.09 2.99 20.57
C ASP A 69 -3.71 2.57 20.02
N ALA A 70 -3.68 2.09 18.76
CA ALA A 70 -2.44 1.72 18.07
C ALA A 70 -1.55 2.94 17.78
N ALA A 71 -2.12 4.05 17.35
CA ALA A 71 -1.38 5.28 17.09
C ALA A 71 -0.75 5.87 18.37
N GLN A 72 -1.41 5.73 19.51
CA GLN A 72 -0.83 6.12 20.82
C GLN A 72 0.35 5.20 21.19
N LYS A 73 0.19 3.87 21.04
CA LYS A 73 1.24 2.89 21.34
C LYS A 73 2.43 2.98 20.38
N ALA A 74 2.20 3.39 19.14
CA ALA A 74 3.26 3.60 18.16
C ALA A 74 4.23 4.71 18.59
N GLY A 75 3.76 5.67 19.39
CA GLY A 75 4.56 6.80 19.84
C GLY A 75 4.94 7.73 18.71
N ASP A 76 6.16 8.28 18.77
CA ASP A 76 6.70 9.14 17.71
C ASP A 76 7.28 8.32 16.56
N PHE A 77 6.99 8.77 15.35
CA PHE A 77 7.54 8.25 14.10
C PHE A 77 7.67 9.39 13.08
N ASP A 78 8.60 9.22 12.12
CA ASP A 78 8.89 10.20 11.07
C ASP A 78 8.35 9.76 9.71
N GLY A 79 8.06 8.46 9.58
CA GLY A 79 7.55 7.85 8.35
C GLY A 79 6.33 6.98 8.62
N PHE A 80 5.46 6.94 7.64
CA PHE A 80 4.27 6.10 7.64
C PHE A 80 4.14 5.37 6.32
N ILE A 81 3.88 4.06 6.37
CA ILE A 81 3.63 3.25 5.18
C ILE A 81 2.34 2.46 5.37
N TYR A 82 1.39 2.66 4.46
CA TYR A 82 0.16 1.89 4.41
C TYR A 82 0.24 0.79 3.35
N SER A 83 0.39 -0.46 3.80
CA SER A 83 0.51 -1.65 2.94
C SER A 83 -0.65 -2.63 3.12
N VAL A 84 -1.75 -2.19 3.75
CA VAL A 84 -2.94 -3.04 3.94
C VAL A 84 -3.64 -3.27 2.61
N GLY A 85 -4.10 -4.49 2.43
CA GLY A 85 -4.94 -4.86 1.29
C GLY A 85 -5.80 -6.08 1.60
N ALA A 86 -7.07 -5.98 1.26
CA ALA A 86 -7.99 -7.09 1.20
C ALA A 86 -8.44 -7.26 -0.26
N TYR A 87 -8.51 -8.49 -0.72
CA TYR A 87 -8.89 -8.82 -2.09
C TYR A 87 -9.80 -10.05 -2.13
N GLU A 88 -10.87 -9.93 -2.87
CA GLU A 88 -11.73 -11.04 -3.29
C GLU A 88 -12.04 -10.83 -4.76
N PRO A 89 -11.67 -11.78 -5.66
CA PRO A 89 -12.02 -11.69 -7.07
C PRO A 89 -13.54 -11.71 -7.21
N MET A 90 -14.07 -10.82 -8.05
CA MET A 90 -15.52 -10.70 -8.22
C MET A 90 -15.84 -10.20 -9.63
N LYS A 91 -16.59 -11.01 -10.39
CA LYS A 91 -17.20 -10.58 -11.65
C LYS A 91 -18.50 -9.84 -11.38
N SER A 92 -18.84 -8.89 -12.23
CA SER A 92 -20.13 -8.16 -12.12
C SER A 92 -21.35 -9.06 -12.33
N THR A 93 -21.18 -10.18 -13.03
CA THR A 93 -22.20 -11.22 -13.23
C THR A 93 -22.42 -12.11 -12.00
N GLU A 94 -21.47 -12.10 -11.06
CA GLU A 94 -21.47 -12.90 -9.83
C GLU A 94 -21.26 -11.98 -8.63
N TRP A 95 -22.17 -11.01 -8.47
CA TRP A 95 -22.02 -9.95 -7.48
C TRP A 95 -22.03 -10.47 -6.05
N ASN A 96 -20.95 -10.20 -5.32
CA ASN A 96 -20.81 -10.48 -3.89
C ASN A 96 -20.71 -9.16 -3.10
N GLY A 97 -21.83 -8.69 -2.55
CA GLY A 97 -21.91 -7.42 -1.81
C GLY A 97 -21.09 -7.43 -0.52
N ASP A 98 -20.95 -8.58 0.16
CA ASP A 98 -20.16 -8.69 1.39
C ASP A 98 -18.66 -8.56 1.08
N ALA A 99 -18.19 -9.22 0.03
CA ALA A 99 -16.82 -9.08 -0.44
C ALA A 99 -16.50 -7.62 -0.85
N ALA A 100 -17.41 -6.97 -1.57
CA ALA A 100 -17.26 -5.58 -1.96
C ALA A 100 -17.15 -4.66 -0.72
N ARG A 101 -18.07 -4.80 0.24
CA ARG A 101 -18.05 -4.04 1.50
C ARG A 101 -16.77 -4.28 2.32
N MET A 102 -16.34 -5.53 2.43
CA MET A 102 -15.12 -5.91 3.13
C MET A 102 -13.88 -5.24 2.51
N MET A 103 -13.77 -5.22 1.17
CA MET A 103 -12.67 -4.54 0.48
C MET A 103 -12.72 -3.01 0.68
N VAL A 104 -13.89 -2.40 0.65
CA VAL A 104 -14.07 -0.96 0.92
C VAL A 104 -13.71 -0.64 2.36
N ALA A 105 -14.25 -1.39 3.33
CA ALA A 105 -13.98 -1.18 4.75
C ALA A 105 -12.48 -1.30 5.06
N THR A 106 -11.81 -2.35 4.54
CA THR A 106 -10.40 -2.59 4.83
C THR A 106 -9.48 -1.63 4.07
N ASN A 107 -9.68 -1.49 2.74
CA ASN A 107 -8.70 -0.79 1.91
C ASN A 107 -8.91 0.72 1.92
N ILE A 108 -10.15 1.20 1.98
CA ILE A 108 -10.48 2.64 1.92
C ILE A 108 -10.69 3.18 3.33
N THR A 109 -11.74 2.74 4.02
CA THR A 109 -12.08 3.27 5.35
C THR A 109 -10.93 3.05 6.32
N GLY A 110 -10.31 1.86 6.31
CA GLY A 110 -9.14 1.57 7.12
C GLY A 110 -7.95 2.49 6.82
N CYS A 111 -7.71 2.82 5.55
CA CYS A 111 -6.68 3.79 5.18
C CYS A 111 -6.98 5.18 5.74
N LEU A 112 -8.22 5.65 5.61
CA LEU A 112 -8.65 6.96 6.11
C LEU A 112 -8.60 7.03 7.63
N ASN A 113 -9.00 5.97 8.35
CA ASN A 113 -8.89 5.90 9.81
C ASN A 113 -7.44 6.11 10.27
N VAL A 114 -6.48 5.39 9.65
CA VAL A 114 -5.07 5.52 10.02
C VAL A 114 -4.49 6.87 9.62
N LEU A 115 -4.84 7.39 8.43
CA LEU A 115 -4.42 8.74 8.00
C LEU A 115 -4.95 9.83 8.92
N GLY A 116 -6.13 9.66 9.52
CA GLY A 116 -6.70 10.58 10.51
C GLY A 116 -5.81 10.75 11.75
N GLU A 117 -5.04 9.72 12.12
CA GLU A 117 -4.07 9.77 13.22
C GLU A 117 -2.68 10.26 12.76
N VAL A 118 -2.29 9.98 11.51
CA VAL A 118 -0.94 10.27 10.99
C VAL A 118 -0.82 11.72 10.50
N VAL A 119 -1.77 12.16 9.66
CA VAL A 119 -1.67 13.47 8.99
C VAL A 119 -1.60 14.64 9.96
N PRO A 120 -2.48 14.73 10.99
CA PRO A 120 -2.39 15.83 11.96
C PRO A 120 -1.02 15.92 12.65
N ARG A 121 -0.43 14.78 13.02
CA ARG A 121 0.89 14.72 13.69
C ARG A 121 2.01 15.26 12.80
N PHE A 122 1.98 14.90 11.50
CA PHE A 122 2.99 15.38 10.55
C PHE A 122 2.78 16.85 10.18
N VAL A 123 1.53 17.32 10.11
CA VAL A 123 1.21 18.74 9.90
C VAL A 123 1.70 19.58 11.07
N GLU A 124 1.48 19.15 12.31
CA GLU A 124 1.97 19.83 13.50
C GLU A 124 3.51 19.94 13.52
N LYS A 125 4.21 18.87 13.13
CA LYS A 125 5.69 18.83 13.03
C LYS A 125 6.22 19.52 11.75
N ASN A 126 5.36 19.87 10.82
CA ASN A 126 5.67 20.34 9.46
C ASN A 126 6.69 19.44 8.72
N THR A 127 6.76 18.15 9.04
CA THR A 127 7.67 17.20 8.41
C THR A 127 7.14 15.78 8.54
N GLY A 128 7.55 14.90 7.64
CA GLY A 128 7.21 13.49 7.65
C GLY A 128 7.27 12.85 6.28
N HIS A 129 7.11 11.53 6.25
CA HIS A 129 7.02 10.77 5.00
C HIS A 129 5.78 9.87 5.03
N ILE A 130 4.86 10.06 4.09
CA ILE A 130 3.68 9.21 3.89
C ILE A 130 3.82 8.43 2.58
N ALA A 131 3.83 7.10 2.67
CA ALA A 131 3.87 6.21 1.52
C ALA A 131 2.62 5.31 1.48
N LEU A 132 1.82 5.43 0.43
CA LEU A 132 0.61 4.64 0.23
C LEU A 132 0.83 3.59 -0.86
N ILE A 133 0.55 2.32 -0.55
CA ILE A 133 0.64 1.24 -1.52
C ILE A 133 -0.68 1.13 -2.30
N GLY A 134 -0.65 1.68 -3.50
CA GLY A 134 -1.71 1.57 -4.50
C GLY A 134 -1.71 0.23 -5.24
N SER A 135 -2.02 0.25 -6.52
CA SER A 135 -1.92 -0.89 -7.44
C SER A 135 -2.05 -0.42 -8.89
N LEU A 136 -1.52 -1.18 -9.83
CA LEU A 136 -1.80 -0.96 -11.26
C LEU A 136 -3.29 -1.08 -11.58
N SER A 137 -4.04 -1.92 -10.85
CA SER A 137 -5.50 -2.04 -11.00
C SER A 137 -6.29 -0.80 -10.59
N GLY A 138 -5.66 0.16 -9.90
CA GLY A 138 -6.29 1.44 -9.55
C GLY A 138 -6.30 2.49 -10.67
N PHE A 139 -5.56 2.27 -11.77
CA PHE A 139 -5.54 3.22 -12.89
C PHE A 139 -6.77 3.12 -13.80
N ARG A 140 -7.27 1.90 -14.02
CA ARG A 140 -8.42 1.61 -14.90
C ARG A 140 -9.14 0.35 -14.43
N GLY A 141 -10.43 0.28 -14.68
CA GLY A 141 -11.24 -0.91 -14.41
C GLY A 141 -10.74 -2.13 -15.17
N LEU A 142 -10.60 -3.24 -14.46
CA LEU A 142 -10.15 -4.54 -14.98
C LEU A 142 -11.20 -5.61 -14.72
N PRO A 143 -11.30 -6.66 -15.56
CA PRO A 143 -12.15 -7.79 -15.29
C PRO A 143 -11.84 -8.42 -13.93
N GLY A 144 -12.87 -8.83 -13.19
CA GLY A 144 -12.72 -9.51 -11.91
C GLY A 144 -12.20 -8.66 -10.73
N ALA A 145 -11.80 -7.41 -10.98
CA ALA A 145 -11.16 -6.55 -9.97
C ALA A 145 -12.08 -5.46 -9.40
N LEU A 146 -13.40 -5.61 -9.48
CA LEU A 146 -14.35 -4.54 -9.19
C LEU A 146 -14.12 -3.87 -7.83
N GLY A 147 -14.23 -4.58 -6.72
CA GLY A 147 -14.05 -4.00 -5.38
C GLY A 147 -12.61 -3.62 -5.08
N TYR A 148 -11.66 -4.42 -5.56
CA TYR A 148 -10.24 -4.17 -5.34
C TYR A 148 -9.73 -2.96 -6.16
N GLY A 149 -9.99 -2.96 -7.47
CA GLY A 149 -9.56 -1.86 -8.34
C GLY A 149 -10.16 -0.52 -7.89
N LEU A 150 -11.45 -0.49 -7.56
CA LEU A 150 -12.12 0.65 -6.93
C LEU A 150 -11.37 1.12 -5.69
N SER A 151 -11.07 0.20 -4.75
CA SER A 151 -10.44 0.56 -3.48
C SER A 151 -9.01 1.08 -3.67
N LYS A 152 -8.24 0.50 -4.59
CA LYS A 152 -6.88 0.98 -4.87
C LYS A 152 -6.89 2.31 -5.64
N ALA A 153 -7.89 2.56 -6.50
CA ALA A 153 -8.09 3.88 -7.10
C ALA A 153 -8.34 4.95 -6.03
N ALA A 154 -9.18 4.64 -5.02
CA ALA A 154 -9.45 5.55 -3.90
C ALA A 154 -8.18 5.87 -3.10
N VAL A 155 -7.37 4.86 -2.73
CA VAL A 155 -6.08 5.06 -2.03
C VAL A 155 -5.12 5.92 -2.87
N MET A 156 -5.05 5.67 -4.19
CA MET A 156 -4.20 6.45 -5.09
C MET A 156 -4.66 7.91 -5.22
N HIS A 157 -5.97 8.13 -5.27
CA HIS A 157 -6.56 9.48 -5.29
C HIS A 157 -6.35 10.21 -3.96
N THR A 158 -6.47 9.51 -2.83
CA THR A 158 -6.13 10.07 -1.51
C THR A 158 -4.67 10.57 -1.47
N ALA A 159 -3.73 9.82 -2.05
CA ALA A 159 -2.34 10.28 -2.14
C ALA A 159 -2.19 11.56 -2.98
N GLU A 160 -2.98 11.72 -4.06
CA GLU A 160 -2.97 12.93 -4.88
C GLU A 160 -3.49 14.14 -4.10
N ASN A 161 -4.59 13.97 -3.35
CA ASN A 161 -5.14 15.02 -2.51
C ASN A 161 -4.16 15.45 -1.41
N LEU A 162 -3.59 14.48 -0.68
CA LEU A 162 -2.58 14.77 0.34
C LEU A 162 -1.39 15.56 -0.26
N ARG A 163 -0.94 15.19 -1.45
CA ARG A 163 0.18 15.86 -2.10
C ARG A 163 -0.10 17.33 -2.42
N ILE A 164 -1.29 17.66 -2.91
CA ILE A 164 -1.63 19.04 -3.26
C ILE A 164 -1.91 19.88 -2.02
N ASP A 165 -2.65 19.32 -1.05
CA ASP A 165 -3.01 20.02 0.18
C ASP A 165 -1.78 20.31 1.06
N LEU A 166 -0.82 19.38 1.10
CA LEU A 166 0.41 19.49 1.88
C LEU A 166 1.59 20.06 1.08
N SER A 167 1.36 20.62 -0.09
CA SER A 167 2.43 21.11 -1.00
C SER A 167 3.29 22.26 -0.43
N LYS A 168 2.83 22.93 0.62
CA LYS A 168 3.56 24.01 1.32
C LYS A 168 4.24 23.54 2.61
N THR A 169 4.30 22.22 2.84
CA THR A 169 4.95 21.59 4.00
C THR A 169 6.17 20.79 3.57
N ASP A 170 6.99 20.39 4.53
CA ASP A 170 8.13 19.48 4.30
C ASP A 170 7.71 18.00 4.37
N ILE A 171 6.42 17.70 4.25
CA ILE A 171 5.89 16.33 4.27
C ILE A 171 6.03 15.71 2.87
N LEU A 172 6.79 14.62 2.78
CA LEU A 172 6.95 13.84 1.55
C LEU A 172 5.78 12.88 1.37
N ILE A 173 5.03 13.03 0.28
CA ILE A 173 3.95 12.09 -0.08
C ILE A 173 4.40 11.24 -1.26
N GLN A 174 4.25 9.92 -1.12
CA GLN A 174 4.55 8.97 -2.20
C GLN A 174 3.42 7.94 -2.35
N ARG A 175 3.16 7.52 -3.59
CA ARG A 175 2.35 6.35 -3.90
C ARG A 175 3.15 5.34 -4.73
N MET A 176 3.10 4.09 -4.35
CA MET A 176 3.72 2.98 -5.06
C MET A 176 2.63 2.10 -5.64
N ASN A 177 2.68 1.86 -6.95
CA ASN A 177 1.64 1.12 -7.66
C ASN A 177 2.23 -0.19 -8.21
N PRO A 178 2.24 -1.27 -7.40
CA PRO A 178 2.72 -2.57 -7.85
C PRO A 178 1.76 -3.22 -8.85
N GLY A 179 2.34 -4.08 -9.70
CA GLY A 179 1.62 -5.11 -10.41
C GLY A 179 1.36 -6.32 -9.54
N PHE A 180 1.42 -7.52 -10.14
CA PHE A 180 1.20 -8.76 -9.41
C PHE A 180 2.39 -9.10 -8.51
N ILE A 181 2.10 -9.39 -7.23
CA ILE A 181 3.06 -9.86 -6.24
C ILE A 181 2.55 -11.20 -5.72
N LYS A 182 3.41 -12.19 -5.66
CA LYS A 182 3.09 -13.53 -5.16
C LYS A 182 2.80 -13.47 -3.66
N THR A 183 1.53 -13.46 -3.33
CA THR A 183 1.01 -13.34 -1.96
C THR A 183 -0.27 -14.14 -1.86
N ARG A 184 -0.72 -14.41 -0.65
CA ARG A 184 -2.03 -15.03 -0.40
C ARG A 184 -3.19 -14.32 -1.13
N LEU A 185 -3.07 -13.03 -1.42
CA LEU A 185 -4.09 -12.30 -2.18
C LEU A 185 -4.13 -12.75 -3.64
N THR A 186 -2.97 -12.93 -4.27
CA THR A 186 -2.87 -13.32 -5.68
C THR A 186 -3.05 -14.82 -5.92
N GLU A 187 -2.93 -15.66 -4.89
CA GLU A 187 -3.27 -17.10 -4.96
C GLU A 187 -4.74 -17.36 -5.34
N LYS A 188 -5.61 -16.38 -5.11
CA LYS A 188 -7.03 -16.42 -5.51
C LYS A 188 -7.28 -16.20 -7.00
N ASN A 189 -6.25 -15.82 -7.76
CA ASN A 189 -6.38 -15.56 -9.19
C ASN A 189 -6.22 -16.85 -9.99
N GLU A 190 -7.18 -17.10 -10.88
CA GLU A 190 -7.20 -18.26 -11.79
C GLU A 190 -6.67 -17.91 -13.20
N PHE A 191 -6.09 -16.74 -13.38
CA PHE A 191 -5.58 -16.28 -14.67
C PHE A 191 -4.06 -16.07 -14.64
N ASN A 192 -3.44 -16.05 -15.84
CA ASN A 192 -2.02 -15.77 -15.96
C ASN A 192 -1.70 -14.34 -15.49
N MET A 193 -0.76 -14.20 -14.59
CA MET A 193 -0.31 -12.94 -13.99
C MET A 193 1.01 -12.49 -14.61
N PRO A 194 1.00 -11.57 -15.61
CA PRO A 194 2.22 -11.13 -16.27
C PRO A 194 3.19 -10.49 -15.25
N GLN A 195 4.48 -10.86 -15.38
CA GLN A 195 5.56 -10.32 -14.54
C GLN A 195 5.24 -10.43 -13.02
N LEU A 196 4.68 -11.58 -12.60
CA LEU A 196 4.49 -11.88 -11.17
C LEU A 196 5.83 -11.77 -10.44
N MET A 197 5.88 -10.97 -9.39
CA MET A 197 7.09 -10.72 -8.58
C MET A 197 7.03 -11.46 -7.26
N GLU A 198 8.16 -11.92 -6.77
CA GLU A 198 8.30 -12.31 -5.36
C GLU A 198 8.20 -11.06 -4.46
N PRO A 199 7.71 -11.19 -3.21
CA PRO A 199 7.53 -10.07 -2.29
C PRO A 199 8.80 -9.25 -2.05
N GLU A 200 9.97 -9.90 -2.00
CA GLU A 200 11.29 -9.27 -1.80
C GLU A 200 11.64 -8.37 -2.98
N ALA A 201 11.44 -8.85 -4.21
CA ALA A 201 11.67 -8.06 -5.41
C ALA A 201 10.73 -6.84 -5.48
N ALA A 202 9.49 -7.00 -5.02
CA ALA A 202 8.53 -5.90 -4.93
C ALA A 202 8.94 -4.89 -3.84
N ALA A 203 9.44 -5.36 -2.69
CA ALA A 203 9.98 -4.50 -1.62
C ALA A 203 11.18 -3.67 -2.12
N ASP A 204 12.09 -4.28 -2.90
CA ASP A 204 13.19 -3.56 -3.55
C ASP A 204 12.71 -2.42 -4.46
N HIS A 205 11.62 -2.64 -5.20
CA HIS A 205 11.02 -1.58 -6.00
C HIS A 205 10.46 -0.45 -5.12
N VAL A 206 9.83 -0.76 -3.99
CA VAL A 206 9.33 0.25 -3.04
C VAL A 206 10.51 1.03 -2.43
N ILE A 207 11.57 0.37 -2.00
CA ILE A 207 12.78 1.04 -1.47
C ILE A 207 13.39 1.97 -2.53
N ARG A 208 13.50 1.52 -3.78
CA ARG A 208 13.97 2.39 -4.89
C ARG A 208 13.06 3.60 -5.10
N ALA A 209 11.75 3.45 -4.93
CA ALA A 209 10.81 4.57 -5.01
C ALA A 209 11.01 5.56 -3.86
N ILE A 210 11.21 5.05 -2.64
CA ILE A 210 11.53 5.86 -1.46
C ILE A 210 12.81 6.66 -1.70
N ASP A 211 13.88 6.02 -2.19
CA ASP A 211 15.16 6.68 -2.50
C ASP A 211 15.03 7.78 -3.57
N LYS A 212 14.20 7.55 -4.57
CA LYS A 212 13.97 8.53 -5.65
C LYS A 212 13.15 9.74 -5.19
N ARG A 213 12.40 9.63 -4.11
CA ARG A 213 11.48 10.66 -3.60
C ARG A 213 10.49 11.18 -4.65
N THR A 214 10.17 10.36 -5.67
CA THR A 214 9.16 10.70 -6.68
C THR A 214 7.77 10.40 -6.15
N PHE A 215 6.80 11.26 -6.44
CA PHE A 215 5.44 11.09 -5.95
C PHE A 215 4.82 9.75 -6.34
N SER A 216 4.93 9.35 -7.60
CA SER A 216 4.30 8.12 -8.10
C SER A 216 5.34 7.21 -8.73
N TYR A 217 5.33 5.93 -8.32
CA TYR A 217 6.22 4.90 -8.87
C TYR A 217 5.45 3.63 -9.16
N SER A 218 5.35 3.28 -10.43
CA SER A 218 4.63 2.10 -10.91
C SER A 218 5.62 1.03 -11.43
N PHE A 219 5.39 -0.22 -11.05
CA PHE A 219 6.29 -1.34 -11.34
C PHE A 219 5.54 -2.68 -11.42
N PRO A 220 6.13 -3.74 -12.05
CA PRO A 220 7.38 -3.74 -12.81
C PRO A 220 7.21 -3.13 -14.21
N LYS A 221 8.32 -2.78 -14.85
CA LYS A 221 8.33 -2.41 -16.28
C LYS A 221 8.66 -3.65 -17.11
N PRO A 222 8.11 -3.78 -18.32
CA PRO A 222 7.25 -2.85 -19.05
C PRO A 222 5.75 -2.90 -18.64
N PHE A 223 5.30 -3.91 -17.88
CA PHE A 223 3.89 -4.14 -17.56
C PHE A 223 3.18 -2.89 -17.01
N SER A 224 3.83 -2.14 -16.11
CA SER A 224 3.26 -0.91 -15.56
C SER A 224 3.02 0.19 -16.59
N LEU A 225 3.74 0.19 -17.72
CA LEU A 225 3.53 1.18 -18.79
C LEU A 225 2.15 1.03 -19.43
N MET A 226 1.63 -0.19 -19.55
CA MET A 226 0.29 -0.44 -20.06
C MET A 226 -0.78 0.34 -19.27
N PHE A 227 -0.59 0.51 -17.97
CA PHE A 227 -1.53 1.23 -17.10
C PHE A 227 -1.24 2.73 -17.05
N THR A 228 0.02 3.12 -16.88
CA THR A 228 0.40 4.54 -16.76
C THR A 228 0.21 5.31 -18.04
N VAL A 229 0.37 4.68 -19.20
CA VAL A 229 0.05 5.25 -20.52
C VAL A 229 -1.42 4.98 -20.86
N GLY A 230 -1.90 3.77 -20.63
CA GLY A 230 -3.25 3.34 -20.94
C GLY A 230 -4.35 4.15 -20.27
N GLN A 231 -4.09 4.74 -19.08
CA GLN A 231 -5.05 5.64 -18.44
C GLN A 231 -5.40 6.89 -19.28
N HIS A 232 -4.56 7.28 -20.21
CA HIS A 232 -4.77 8.43 -21.10
C HIS A 232 -5.45 8.05 -22.43
N LEU A 233 -5.58 6.76 -22.73
CA LEU A 233 -6.28 6.29 -23.93
C LEU A 233 -7.81 6.37 -23.75
N PRO A 234 -8.58 6.44 -24.84
CA PRO A 234 -10.03 6.24 -24.78
C PRO A 234 -10.34 4.93 -24.05
N ILE A 235 -11.36 4.94 -23.18
CA ILE A 235 -11.67 3.79 -22.33
C ILE A 235 -11.95 2.51 -23.13
N SER A 236 -12.63 2.65 -24.29
CA SER A 236 -12.96 1.52 -25.17
C SER A 236 -11.71 0.83 -25.75
N TRP A 237 -10.63 1.59 -25.99
CA TRP A 237 -9.36 1.05 -26.47
C TRP A 237 -8.65 0.27 -25.39
N PHE A 238 -8.57 0.85 -24.18
CA PHE A 238 -7.98 0.17 -23.05
C PHE A 238 -8.74 -1.13 -22.70
N GLN A 239 -10.07 -1.08 -22.65
CA GLN A 239 -10.90 -2.26 -22.40
C GLN A 239 -10.78 -3.32 -23.49
N GLY A 240 -10.53 -2.90 -24.73
CA GLY A 240 -10.29 -3.81 -25.86
C GLY A 240 -9.13 -4.78 -25.62
N LEU A 241 -8.12 -4.38 -24.81
CA LEU A 241 -6.98 -5.23 -24.47
C LEU A 241 -7.37 -6.43 -23.59
N PHE A 242 -8.52 -6.36 -22.91
CA PHE A 242 -8.97 -7.36 -21.95
C PHE A 242 -10.24 -8.13 -22.38
N LYS A 243 -10.76 -7.88 -23.61
CA LYS A 243 -11.99 -8.54 -24.08
C LYS A 243 -11.93 -10.07 -24.10
N GLY A 244 -10.75 -10.64 -24.24
CA GLY A 244 -10.53 -12.09 -24.23
C GLY A 244 -10.41 -12.71 -22.83
N LEU A 245 -10.48 -11.90 -21.76
CA LEU A 245 -10.36 -12.34 -20.37
C LEU A 245 -11.72 -12.31 -19.61
N VAL A 246 -12.80 -11.98 -20.31
CA VAL A 246 -14.17 -11.86 -19.75
C VAL A 246 -14.99 -13.09 -20.15
#